data_62148830ee13e44c4d62bc95b95fece7
#
_entry.id   62148830ee13e44c4d62bc95b95fece7
#
_cell.length_a   1.000
_cell.length_b   1.000
_cell.length_c   1.000
_cell.angle_alpha   90.00
_cell.angle_beta   90.00
_cell.angle_gamma   90.00
#
_symmetry.space_group_name_H-M   'P 1'
#
loop_
_entity.id
_entity.type
_entity.pdbx_description
1 polymer ?
#
loop_
_entity_poly.entity_id
_entity_poly.type
_entity_poly.pdbx_seq_one_letter_code
_entity_poly.pdbx_strand_id
1 'polypeptide(L)'
;MTLFGVGAVNVYADSSASIKVDGIESMQQQKKVIKGIVKDNAGDPLIGVNVYNRSSGVGTITNIDGEFNLEVKAGDEVELSYIGYTPQKIKITTSTTNINITLVEDTEVLDEVVVTALGIKRSQKALSYNVQEVKGEELLGVKDVNFVNSLSGKIAGVNINSSSAGMGGATRVVMRGTKSLTKDNNALYVIDGVPIFNANGGGLSQNNEYADQPRGEGISDLNPEDIESMSVLTGPSAAALYGSSAANGVIIITTKKGVAGKPKITITNQTMFSNPLTKPKLQ
;
A
#
# COMPACT_ATOMS: atom_id res chain seq x y z
N MET A 1 -50.77 -46.41 49.94
CA MET A 1 -51.96 -45.55 49.98
C MET A 1 -51.70 -44.47 51.08
N THR A 2 -50.98 -43.42 50.75
CA THR A 2 -50.69 -42.29 51.65
C THR A 2 -50.74 -41.02 50.86
N LEU A 3 -51.70 -40.21 51.17
CA LEU A 3 -52.06 -38.93 50.61
C LEU A 3 -51.12 -37.85 51.21
N PHE A 4 -50.41 -37.08 50.39
CA PHE A 4 -49.72 -35.89 50.88
C PHE A 4 -50.43 -34.64 50.38
N GLY A 5 -50.88 -33.86 51.35
CA GLY A 5 -51.58 -32.59 51.15
C GLY A 5 -50.63 -31.48 50.75
N VAL A 6 -51.05 -30.69 49.78
CA VAL A 6 -50.43 -29.47 49.37
C VAL A 6 -50.90 -28.34 50.28
N GLY A 7 -49.99 -27.82 51.08
CA GLY A 7 -50.23 -26.62 51.88
C GLY A 7 -49.95 -25.38 51.04
N ALA A 8 -50.96 -24.55 50.82
CA ALA A 8 -50.84 -23.22 50.21
C ALA A 8 -50.34 -22.23 51.26
N VAL A 9 -49.15 -21.64 51.03
CA VAL A 9 -48.63 -20.53 51.85
C VAL A 9 -49.04 -19.20 51.17
N ASN A 10 -49.94 -18.50 51.79
CA ASN A 10 -50.27 -17.13 51.44
C ASN A 10 -49.18 -16.22 52.00
N VAL A 11 -48.37 -15.64 51.14
CA VAL A 11 -47.46 -14.56 51.48
C VAL A 11 -48.17 -13.22 51.23
N TYR A 12 -48.54 -12.57 52.34
CA TYR A 12 -48.98 -11.18 52.31
C TYR A 12 -47.75 -10.30 52.03
N ALA A 13 -47.73 -9.59 50.90
CA ALA A 13 -46.78 -8.53 50.62
C ALA A 13 -47.15 -7.31 51.44
N ASP A 14 -46.37 -7.01 52.45
CA ASP A 14 -46.47 -5.76 53.17
C ASP A 14 -45.68 -4.68 52.43
N SER A 15 -46.25 -3.52 52.42
CA SER A 15 -46.01 -2.36 51.63
C SER A 15 -44.73 -1.59 52.03
N SER A 16 -44.20 -0.91 51.06
CA SER A 16 -43.51 0.38 51.16
C SER A 16 -42.20 0.44 51.94
N ALA A 17 -41.13 0.05 51.26
CA ALA A 17 -39.86 0.71 51.44
C ALA A 17 -39.52 1.44 50.16
N SER A 18 -39.82 2.71 50.08
CA SER A 18 -39.34 3.62 49.05
C SER A 18 -37.82 3.80 49.27
N ILE A 19 -37.02 3.04 48.56
CA ILE A 19 -35.60 3.30 48.45
C ILE A 19 -35.46 4.54 47.57
N LYS A 20 -35.22 5.69 48.23
CA LYS A 20 -34.69 6.87 47.55
C LYS A 20 -33.30 6.46 47.00
N VAL A 21 -33.24 6.16 45.72
CA VAL A 21 -31.99 6.14 45.00
C VAL A 21 -31.65 7.59 44.65
N ASP A 22 -31.00 8.27 45.62
CA ASP A 22 -30.37 9.54 45.35
C ASP A 22 -29.20 9.32 44.39
N GLY A 23 -29.26 9.97 43.25
CA GLY A 23 -28.07 10.36 42.48
C GLY A 23 -27.51 9.38 41.50
N ILE A 24 -28.28 8.88 40.53
CA ILE A 24 -27.74 8.68 39.20
C ILE A 24 -28.45 9.72 38.30
N GLU A 25 -27.98 10.95 38.39
CA GLU A 25 -28.15 11.88 37.28
C GLU A 25 -27.43 11.25 36.10
N SER A 26 -28.17 10.48 35.30
CA SER A 26 -27.75 10.20 33.92
C SER A 26 -27.58 11.58 33.29
N MET A 27 -26.34 12.05 33.18
CA MET A 27 -26.00 13.14 32.29
C MET A 27 -26.45 12.71 30.88
N GLN A 28 -27.72 12.97 30.57
CA GLN A 28 -28.21 12.97 29.21
C GLN A 28 -27.41 14.07 28.51
N GLN A 29 -26.28 13.67 27.88
CA GLN A 29 -25.55 14.55 26.99
C GLN A 29 -26.54 15.01 25.91
N GLN A 30 -27.04 16.25 26.07
CA GLN A 30 -28.01 16.83 25.17
C GLN A 30 -27.41 16.84 23.78
N LYS A 31 -28.07 16.16 22.85
CA LYS A 31 -27.77 16.29 21.43
C LYS A 31 -27.99 17.73 21.03
N LYS A 32 -27.01 18.31 20.39
CA LYS A 32 -27.06 19.70 19.91
C LYS A 32 -26.83 19.66 18.39
N VAL A 33 -27.58 20.48 17.69
CA VAL A 33 -27.34 20.70 16.26
C VAL A 33 -26.35 21.85 16.13
N ILE A 34 -25.20 21.56 15.51
CA ILE A 34 -24.24 22.59 15.11
C ILE A 34 -24.49 22.99 13.68
N LYS A 35 -24.31 24.25 13.39
CA LYS A 35 -24.27 24.80 12.02
C LYS A 35 -22.87 25.25 11.71
N GLY A 36 -22.44 25.04 10.48
CA GLY A 36 -21.13 25.49 10.06
C GLY A 36 -21.09 25.83 8.58
N ILE A 37 -20.09 26.63 8.22
CA ILE A 37 -19.79 26.99 6.83
C ILE A 37 -18.38 26.55 6.54
N VAL A 38 -18.19 25.85 5.43
CA VAL A 38 -16.87 25.41 4.94
C VAL A 38 -16.48 26.23 3.72
N LYS A 39 -15.29 26.83 3.78
CA LYS A 39 -14.72 27.66 2.72
C LYS A 39 -13.33 27.17 2.34
N ASP A 40 -12.86 27.58 1.17
CA ASP A 40 -11.47 27.42 0.76
C ASP A 40 -10.58 28.59 1.24
N ASN A 41 -9.30 28.55 0.90
CA ASN A 41 -8.35 29.64 1.19
C ASN A 41 -8.66 30.96 0.46
N ALA A 42 -9.41 30.94 -0.63
CA ALA A 42 -9.84 32.11 -1.39
C ALA A 42 -11.10 32.74 -0.75
N GLY A 43 -11.77 32.01 0.16
CA GLY A 43 -13.00 32.44 0.81
C GLY A 43 -14.26 31.94 0.11
N ASP A 44 -14.13 31.12 -0.93
CA ASP A 44 -15.25 30.55 -1.67
C ASP A 44 -15.88 29.38 -0.91
N PRO A 45 -17.22 29.23 -0.93
CA PRO A 45 -17.90 28.12 -0.25
C PRO A 45 -17.63 26.80 -0.95
N LEU A 46 -17.30 25.75 -0.17
CA LEU A 46 -17.05 24.42 -0.68
C LEU A 46 -18.31 23.55 -0.63
N ILE A 47 -18.78 23.13 -1.79
CA ILE A 47 -19.97 22.30 -1.98
C ILE A 47 -19.61 20.82 -1.91
N GLY A 48 -20.38 20.02 -1.18
CA GLY A 48 -20.21 18.56 -1.14
C GLY A 48 -19.10 18.07 -0.23
N VAL A 49 -18.63 18.91 0.71
CA VAL A 49 -17.69 18.49 1.74
C VAL A 49 -18.37 17.47 2.66
N ASN A 50 -17.74 16.35 2.88
CA ASN A 50 -18.20 15.32 3.79
C ASN A 50 -17.86 15.72 5.23
N VAL A 51 -18.88 15.88 6.08
CA VAL A 51 -18.77 16.21 7.51
C VAL A 51 -19.22 15.02 8.31
N TYR A 52 -18.31 14.35 8.97
CA TYR A 52 -18.56 13.07 9.64
C TYR A 52 -18.21 13.12 11.12
N ASN A 53 -19.16 12.76 11.98
CA ASN A 53 -18.93 12.60 13.42
C ASN A 53 -18.43 11.18 13.69
N ARG A 54 -17.17 11.05 14.07
CA ARG A 54 -16.53 9.75 14.37
C ARG A 54 -17.10 9.07 15.60
N SER A 55 -17.63 9.84 16.57
CA SER A 55 -18.13 9.31 17.82
C SER A 55 -19.53 8.72 17.68
N SER A 56 -20.39 9.35 16.88
CA SER A 56 -21.79 8.92 16.69
C SER A 56 -22.04 8.14 15.41
N GLY A 57 -21.11 8.18 14.45
CA GLY A 57 -21.29 7.54 13.14
C GLY A 57 -22.25 8.29 12.21
N VAL A 58 -22.64 9.52 12.54
CA VAL A 58 -23.57 10.34 11.74
C VAL A 58 -22.77 11.31 10.89
N GLY A 59 -23.14 11.44 9.61
CA GLY A 59 -22.49 12.38 8.69
C GLY A 59 -23.51 13.20 7.90
N THR A 60 -23.04 14.31 7.35
CA THR A 60 -23.78 15.19 6.44
C THR A 60 -22.85 15.74 5.37
N ILE A 61 -23.38 16.38 4.35
CA ILE A 61 -22.61 17.06 3.29
C ILE A 61 -22.97 18.54 3.23
N THR A 62 -22.03 19.39 2.81
CA THR A 62 -22.30 20.82 2.65
C THR A 62 -23.16 21.10 1.41
N ASN A 63 -24.04 22.12 1.55
CA ASN A 63 -24.89 22.62 0.46
C ASN A 63 -24.11 23.55 -0.49
N ILE A 64 -24.84 24.21 -1.43
CA ILE A 64 -24.25 25.13 -2.44
C ILE A 64 -23.60 26.37 -1.80
N ASP A 65 -24.00 26.75 -0.60
CA ASP A 65 -23.45 27.89 0.15
C ASP A 65 -22.33 27.45 1.11
N GLY A 66 -21.91 26.16 1.03
CA GLY A 66 -20.93 25.57 1.92
C GLY A 66 -21.41 25.30 3.34
N GLU A 67 -22.74 25.41 3.59
CA GLU A 67 -23.33 25.23 4.92
C GLU A 67 -23.64 23.76 5.21
N PHE A 68 -23.50 23.39 6.49
CA PHE A 68 -23.92 22.08 6.97
C PHE A 68 -24.61 22.16 8.33
N ASN A 69 -25.44 21.18 8.63
CA ASN A 69 -26.08 20.97 9.93
C ASN A 69 -25.77 19.55 10.39
N LEU A 70 -25.23 19.39 11.60
CA LEU A 70 -24.87 18.08 12.15
C LEU A 70 -25.29 17.96 13.61
N GLU A 71 -25.90 16.83 13.96
CA GLU A 71 -26.17 16.50 15.36
C GLU A 71 -24.93 15.97 16.06
N VAL A 72 -24.55 16.62 17.16
CA VAL A 72 -23.34 16.29 17.91
C VAL A 72 -23.59 16.34 19.40
N LYS A 73 -22.72 15.72 20.16
CA LYS A 73 -22.64 15.85 21.62
C LYS A 73 -21.38 16.61 22.01
N ALA A 74 -21.36 17.20 23.17
CA ALA A 74 -20.15 17.80 23.72
C ALA A 74 -19.07 16.72 23.90
N GLY A 75 -17.86 16.98 23.36
CA GLY A 75 -16.74 16.03 23.34
C GLY A 75 -16.59 15.21 22.06
N ASP A 76 -17.57 15.28 21.14
CA ASP A 76 -17.47 14.58 19.85
C ASP A 76 -16.34 15.14 18.97
N GLU A 77 -15.76 14.27 18.14
CA GLU A 77 -14.78 14.62 17.13
C GLU A 77 -15.43 14.57 15.74
N VAL A 78 -15.49 15.72 15.09
CA VAL A 78 -16.02 15.86 13.74
C VAL A 78 -14.88 15.98 12.76
N GLU A 79 -14.89 15.15 11.74
CA GLU A 79 -13.92 15.14 10.64
C GLU A 79 -14.57 15.69 9.37
N LEU A 80 -13.89 16.65 8.75
CA LEU A 80 -14.27 17.20 7.47
C LEU A 80 -13.29 16.70 6.41
N SER A 81 -13.82 16.16 5.34
CA SER A 81 -13.02 15.66 4.22
C SER A 81 -13.61 16.08 2.88
N TYR A 82 -12.74 16.49 1.97
CA TYR A 82 -13.12 16.86 0.60
C TYR A 82 -12.00 16.46 -0.37
N ILE A 83 -12.36 16.08 -1.58
CA ILE A 83 -11.38 15.64 -2.59
C ILE A 83 -10.48 16.82 -2.96
N GLY A 84 -9.16 16.66 -2.84
CA GLY A 84 -8.19 17.72 -3.13
C GLY A 84 -7.92 18.67 -1.97
N TYR A 85 -8.43 18.39 -0.76
CA TYR A 85 -8.21 19.18 0.44
C TYR A 85 -7.71 18.33 1.61
N THR A 86 -6.88 18.92 2.46
CA THR A 86 -6.39 18.27 3.67
C THR A 86 -7.53 18.06 4.68
N PRO A 87 -7.80 16.82 5.14
CA PRO A 87 -8.85 16.56 6.12
C PRO A 87 -8.59 17.28 7.45
N GLN A 88 -9.62 17.94 7.99
CA GLN A 88 -9.55 18.60 9.30
C GLN A 88 -10.39 17.88 10.34
N LYS A 89 -9.88 17.83 11.58
CA LYS A 89 -10.58 17.26 12.75
C LYS A 89 -10.83 18.34 13.79
N ILE A 90 -12.05 18.43 14.25
CA ILE A 90 -12.48 19.44 15.21
C ILE A 90 -13.17 18.77 16.40
N LYS A 91 -12.73 19.10 17.61
CA LYS A 91 -13.41 18.68 18.83
C LYS A 91 -14.52 19.66 19.17
N ILE A 92 -15.71 19.13 19.40
CA ILE A 92 -16.88 19.93 19.74
C ILE A 92 -16.93 20.20 21.24
N THR A 93 -17.01 21.49 21.61
CA THR A 93 -17.17 21.91 22.98
C THR A 93 -18.65 22.28 23.27
N THR A 94 -19.00 22.40 24.51
CA THR A 94 -20.38 22.79 24.94
C THR A 94 -20.81 24.15 24.40
N SER A 95 -19.88 25.06 24.17
CA SER A 95 -20.14 26.43 23.67
C SER A 95 -20.19 26.52 22.13
N THR A 96 -19.76 25.49 21.42
CA THR A 96 -19.66 25.50 19.95
C THR A 96 -21.05 25.43 19.33
N THR A 97 -21.53 26.52 18.69
CA THR A 97 -22.83 26.57 18.02
C THR A 97 -22.66 26.79 16.51
N ASN A 98 -21.78 27.70 16.12
CA ASN A 98 -21.46 28.03 14.73
C ASN A 98 -19.97 27.80 14.50
N ILE A 99 -19.63 27.13 13.41
CA ILE A 99 -18.26 26.77 13.07
C ILE A 99 -17.97 27.27 11.65
N ASN A 100 -17.00 28.15 11.53
CA ASN A 100 -16.45 28.56 10.22
C ASN A 100 -15.14 27.81 10.04
N ILE A 101 -15.04 27.02 8.97
CA ILE A 101 -13.90 26.17 8.70
C ILE A 101 -13.33 26.56 7.33
N THR A 102 -12.02 26.81 7.30
CA THR A 102 -11.30 26.95 6.05
C THR A 102 -10.52 25.68 5.79
N LEU A 103 -10.84 24.96 4.71
CA LEU A 103 -10.06 23.83 4.26
C LEU A 103 -8.90 24.34 3.40
N VAL A 104 -7.72 23.79 3.64
CA VAL A 104 -6.52 24.06 2.85
C VAL A 104 -6.49 23.06 1.72
N GLU A 105 -6.29 23.53 0.49
CA GLU A 105 -6.06 22.65 -0.64
C GLU A 105 -4.88 21.74 -0.34
N ASP A 106 -5.11 20.45 -0.53
CA ASP A 106 -4.03 19.48 -0.47
C ASP A 106 -3.20 19.61 -1.73
N THR A 107 -2.28 20.57 -1.69
CA THR A 107 -1.24 20.77 -2.73
C THR A 107 -0.17 19.68 -2.66
N GLU A 108 -0.27 18.74 -1.71
CA GLU A 108 0.38 17.46 -1.87
C GLU A 108 -0.32 16.72 -3.02
N VAL A 109 -0.11 17.24 -4.24
CA VAL A 109 -0.06 16.38 -5.40
C VAL A 109 0.78 15.22 -4.90
N LEU A 110 0.21 14.02 -4.91
CA LEU A 110 0.99 12.80 -4.73
C LEU A 110 2.08 12.86 -5.81
N ASP A 111 3.13 13.61 -5.52
CA ASP A 111 4.34 13.58 -6.31
C ASP A 111 4.82 12.15 -6.11
N GLU A 112 4.53 11.34 -7.10
CA GLU A 112 5.02 9.98 -7.16
C GLU A 112 6.54 10.07 -6.98
N VAL A 113 6.94 9.77 -5.73
CA VAL A 113 8.33 9.87 -5.32
C VAL A 113 8.98 8.57 -5.74
N VAL A 114 9.81 8.63 -6.75
CA VAL A 114 10.58 7.47 -7.21
C VAL A 114 11.95 7.44 -6.55
N VAL A 115 12.41 6.25 -6.23
CA VAL A 115 13.78 6.04 -5.78
C VAL A 115 14.69 6.05 -7.00
N THR A 116 15.59 7.03 -7.03
CA THR A 116 16.58 7.17 -8.09
C THR A 116 17.90 6.47 -7.72
N ALA A 117 18.93 6.66 -8.52
CA ALA A 117 20.26 6.16 -8.24
C ALA A 117 20.73 6.51 -6.81
N LEU A 118 21.45 5.60 -6.17
CA LEU A 118 21.99 5.74 -4.82
C LEU A 118 20.92 5.83 -3.71
N GLY A 119 19.67 5.38 -3.98
CA GLY A 119 18.61 5.39 -2.97
C GLY A 119 18.03 6.78 -2.66
N ILE A 120 18.29 7.79 -3.49
CA ILE A 120 17.78 9.15 -3.30
C ILE A 120 16.34 9.22 -3.76
N LYS A 121 15.43 9.63 -2.89
CA LYS A 121 14.02 9.88 -3.24
C LYS A 121 13.89 11.22 -3.95
N ARG A 122 13.31 11.22 -5.14
CA ARG A 122 13.01 12.45 -5.92
C ARG A 122 11.60 12.37 -6.49
N SER A 123 10.97 13.52 -6.64
CA SER A 123 9.70 13.62 -7.36
C SER A 123 9.90 13.21 -8.83
N GLN A 124 9.02 12.37 -9.35
CA GLN A 124 9.06 11.89 -10.74
C GLN A 124 9.08 13.05 -11.74
N LYS A 125 8.35 14.14 -11.44
CA LYS A 125 8.31 15.36 -12.25
C LYS A 125 9.65 16.12 -12.31
N ALA A 126 10.50 15.92 -11.31
CA ALA A 126 11.82 16.56 -11.24
C ALA A 126 12.91 15.79 -12.01
N LEU A 127 12.55 14.61 -12.58
CA LEU A 127 13.49 13.79 -13.32
C LEU A 127 13.48 14.17 -14.81
N SER A 128 14.68 14.32 -15.38
CA SER A 128 14.86 14.57 -16.81
C SER A 128 14.78 13.29 -17.67
N TYR A 129 14.47 12.15 -17.06
CA TYR A 129 14.37 10.85 -17.69
C TYR A 129 13.15 10.08 -17.19
N ASN A 130 12.66 9.17 -18.03
CA ASN A 130 11.49 8.37 -17.70
C ASN A 130 11.88 7.23 -16.74
N VAL A 131 11.20 7.18 -15.59
CA VAL A 131 11.27 6.11 -14.61
C VAL A 131 9.88 5.50 -14.50
N GLN A 132 9.80 4.18 -14.59
CA GLN A 132 8.57 3.46 -14.29
C GLN A 132 8.75 2.79 -12.93
N GLU A 133 7.81 3.02 -12.04
CA GLU A 133 7.80 2.44 -10.70
C GLU A 133 6.69 1.40 -10.58
N VAL A 134 7.01 0.31 -9.89
CA VAL A 134 6.06 -0.75 -9.50
C VAL A 134 6.18 -0.90 -7.99
N LYS A 135 5.08 -0.77 -7.29
CA LYS A 135 5.05 -0.94 -5.83
C LYS A 135 5.18 -2.41 -5.45
N GLY A 136 5.83 -2.69 -4.32
CA GLY A 136 6.01 -4.05 -3.82
C GLY A 136 4.69 -4.82 -3.65
N GLU A 137 3.63 -4.14 -3.27
CA GLU A 137 2.29 -4.74 -3.12
C GLU A 137 1.75 -5.31 -4.44
N GLU A 138 2.06 -4.69 -5.57
CA GLU A 138 1.65 -5.16 -6.89
C GLU A 138 2.39 -6.44 -7.30
N LEU A 139 3.59 -6.67 -6.77
CA LEU A 139 4.38 -7.88 -7.04
C LEU A 139 3.80 -9.10 -6.33
N LEU A 140 3.14 -8.88 -5.19
CA LEU A 140 2.57 -9.96 -4.37
C LEU A 140 1.31 -10.59 -4.97
N GLY A 141 0.68 -9.92 -5.93
CA GLY A 141 -0.55 -10.40 -6.59
C GLY A 141 -0.36 -11.71 -7.38
N VAL A 142 0.82 -11.91 -7.97
CA VAL A 142 1.18 -13.14 -8.69
C VAL A 142 2.50 -13.63 -8.11
N LYS A 143 2.42 -14.60 -7.20
CA LYS A 143 3.60 -15.19 -6.57
C LYS A 143 4.22 -16.23 -7.50
N ASP A 144 5.30 -15.87 -8.16
CA ASP A 144 6.18 -16.78 -8.90
C ASP A 144 7.39 -17.13 -8.03
N VAL A 145 8.05 -18.24 -8.31
CA VAL A 145 9.33 -18.62 -7.67
C VAL A 145 10.38 -17.55 -7.90
N ASN A 146 10.42 -16.97 -9.09
CA ASN A 146 11.23 -15.80 -9.39
C ASN A 146 10.30 -14.58 -9.55
N PHE A 147 10.34 -13.67 -8.58
CA PHE A 147 9.48 -12.48 -8.58
C PHE A 147 9.70 -11.57 -9.79
N VAL A 148 10.85 -11.65 -10.47
CA VAL A 148 11.12 -10.90 -11.70
C VAL A 148 10.11 -11.26 -12.78
N ASN A 149 9.61 -12.49 -12.81
CA ASN A 149 8.56 -12.89 -13.75
C ASN A 149 7.24 -12.12 -13.52
N SER A 150 6.96 -11.70 -12.27
CA SER A 150 5.76 -10.93 -11.95
C SER A 150 5.76 -9.52 -12.54
N LEU A 151 6.90 -9.02 -13.00
CA LEU A 151 7.03 -7.74 -13.72
C LEU A 151 6.55 -7.83 -15.17
N SER A 152 6.41 -9.04 -15.70
CA SER A 152 5.95 -9.23 -17.07
C SER A 152 4.58 -8.60 -17.29
N GLY A 153 4.48 -7.74 -18.30
CA GLY A 153 3.26 -7.00 -18.62
C GLY A 153 2.97 -5.77 -17.72
N LYS A 154 3.71 -5.55 -16.63
CA LYS A 154 3.52 -4.38 -15.77
C LYS A 154 4.39 -3.20 -16.17
N ILE A 155 5.51 -3.45 -16.85
CA ILE A 155 6.48 -2.43 -17.24
C ILE A 155 6.55 -2.37 -18.77
N ALA A 156 6.35 -1.17 -19.31
CA ALA A 156 6.40 -0.97 -20.74
C ALA A 156 7.84 -1.08 -21.28
N GLY A 157 8.01 -1.77 -22.40
CA GLY A 157 9.31 -1.93 -23.08
C GLY A 157 10.27 -2.91 -22.41
N VAL A 158 9.80 -3.71 -21.47
CA VAL A 158 10.56 -4.78 -20.84
C VAL A 158 10.03 -6.13 -21.32
N ASN A 159 10.93 -6.96 -21.84
CA ASN A 159 10.65 -8.33 -22.24
C ASN A 159 11.31 -9.29 -21.25
N ILE A 160 10.50 -10.10 -20.58
CA ILE A 160 10.92 -11.03 -19.55
C ILE A 160 10.67 -12.45 -20.06
N ASN A 161 11.76 -13.19 -20.18
CA ASN A 161 11.72 -14.59 -20.60
C ASN A 161 12.24 -15.47 -19.46
N SER A 162 11.40 -16.37 -18.98
CA SER A 162 11.81 -17.39 -18.02
C SER A 162 12.78 -18.39 -18.68
N SER A 163 13.68 -18.92 -17.88
CA SER A 163 14.62 -19.96 -18.36
C SER A 163 13.91 -21.27 -18.65
N SER A 164 14.44 -21.99 -19.64
CA SER A 164 14.06 -23.39 -19.93
C SER A 164 14.60 -24.38 -18.88
N ALA A 165 15.44 -23.93 -17.95
CA ALA A 165 16.05 -24.79 -16.92
C ALA A 165 15.06 -25.23 -15.82
N GLY A 166 13.79 -24.84 -15.90
CA GLY A 166 12.75 -25.22 -14.95
C GLY A 166 12.56 -24.21 -13.82
N MET A 167 12.01 -24.69 -12.71
CA MET A 167 11.71 -23.85 -11.55
C MET A 167 13.00 -23.28 -10.93
N GLY A 168 13.03 -21.96 -10.68
CA GLY A 168 14.21 -21.30 -10.12
C GLY A 168 15.32 -21.00 -11.13
N GLY A 169 15.11 -21.27 -12.42
CA GLY A 169 16.04 -20.88 -13.48
C GLY A 169 16.16 -19.37 -13.64
N ALA A 170 17.30 -18.92 -14.14
CA ALA A 170 17.59 -17.52 -14.39
C ALA A 170 16.57 -16.89 -15.36
N THR A 171 16.14 -15.68 -15.06
CA THR A 171 15.20 -14.94 -15.90
C THR A 171 15.95 -13.94 -16.76
N ARG A 172 15.69 -13.95 -18.06
CA ARG A 172 16.27 -12.98 -18.99
C ARG A 172 15.38 -11.74 -19.08
N VAL A 173 15.91 -10.60 -18.65
CA VAL A 173 15.21 -9.32 -18.72
C VAL A 173 15.89 -8.43 -19.75
N VAL A 174 15.20 -8.16 -20.86
CA VAL A 174 15.69 -7.34 -21.95
C VAL A 174 14.83 -6.09 -22.08
N MET A 175 15.49 -4.92 -22.05
CA MET A 175 14.82 -3.64 -22.18
C MET A 175 14.99 -3.05 -23.57
N ARG A 176 13.88 -2.71 -24.24
CA ARG A 176 13.85 -2.10 -25.58
C ARG A 176 14.57 -2.93 -26.64
N GLY A 177 14.54 -4.27 -26.53
CA GLY A 177 15.13 -5.20 -27.49
C GLY A 177 16.62 -5.49 -27.28
N THR A 178 17.13 -6.46 -28.03
CA THR A 178 18.54 -6.87 -27.99
C THR A 178 19.41 -5.86 -28.70
N LYS A 179 20.45 -5.38 -28.03
CA LYS A 179 21.37 -4.33 -28.54
C LYS A 179 22.72 -4.92 -28.98
N SER A 180 23.12 -6.02 -28.41
CA SER A 180 24.38 -6.66 -28.68
C SER A 180 24.18 -8.09 -29.16
N LEU A 181 24.96 -8.50 -30.20
CA LEU A 181 25.00 -9.87 -30.69
C LEU A 181 25.97 -10.74 -29.88
N THR A 182 26.99 -10.13 -29.29
CA THR A 182 28.13 -10.85 -28.66
C THR A 182 28.20 -10.66 -27.16
N LYS A 183 27.53 -9.62 -26.63
CA LYS A 183 27.52 -9.30 -25.18
C LYS A 183 26.18 -9.62 -24.57
N ASP A 184 26.16 -9.72 -23.25
CA ASP A 184 24.93 -9.84 -22.48
C ASP A 184 24.00 -8.65 -22.74
N ASN A 185 22.72 -8.95 -22.93
CA ASN A 185 21.66 -7.97 -23.14
C ASN A 185 20.75 -7.82 -21.89
N ASN A 186 21.09 -8.46 -20.78
CA ASN A 186 20.31 -8.42 -19.56
C ASN A 186 20.40 -7.05 -18.88
N ALA A 187 19.32 -6.66 -18.22
CA ALA A 187 19.30 -5.49 -17.35
C ALA A 187 20.19 -5.72 -16.13
N LEU A 188 20.79 -4.63 -15.62
CA LEU A 188 21.51 -4.64 -14.35
C LEU A 188 20.51 -4.54 -13.19
N TYR A 189 20.68 -5.35 -12.16
CA TYR A 189 19.93 -5.20 -10.91
C TYR A 189 20.73 -4.40 -9.90
N VAL A 190 20.03 -3.52 -9.19
CA VAL A 190 20.61 -2.70 -8.13
C VAL A 190 19.70 -2.82 -6.90
N ILE A 191 20.20 -3.34 -5.79
CA ILE A 191 19.44 -3.46 -4.54
C ILE A 191 19.98 -2.43 -3.58
N ASP A 192 19.11 -1.53 -3.09
CA ASP A 192 19.44 -0.46 -2.15
C ASP A 192 20.70 0.36 -2.54
N GLY A 193 20.87 0.57 -3.85
CA GLY A 193 22.00 1.31 -4.41
C GLY A 193 23.24 0.47 -4.74
N VAL A 194 23.26 -0.82 -4.37
CA VAL A 194 24.36 -1.73 -4.64
C VAL A 194 24.07 -2.52 -5.92
N PRO A 195 24.91 -2.40 -6.96
CA PRO A 195 24.73 -3.17 -8.18
C PRO A 195 25.09 -4.65 -7.96
N ILE A 196 24.20 -5.53 -8.42
CA ILE A 196 24.39 -6.97 -8.40
C ILE A 196 24.65 -7.43 -9.81
N PHE A 197 25.80 -8.03 -10.01
CA PHE A 197 26.15 -8.61 -11.30
C PHE A 197 25.58 -10.03 -11.38
N ASN A 198 24.67 -10.24 -12.32
CA ASN A 198 24.25 -11.60 -12.66
C ASN A 198 25.41 -12.30 -13.35
N ALA A 199 25.91 -13.34 -12.71
CA ALA A 199 26.96 -14.18 -13.24
C ALA A 199 26.46 -15.10 -14.38
N ASN A 200 25.27 -14.82 -14.94
CA ASN A 200 24.78 -15.49 -16.13
C ASN A 200 25.60 -15.02 -17.32
N GLY A 201 26.80 -15.56 -17.44
CA GLY A 201 27.67 -15.34 -18.52
C GLY A 201 27.09 -15.89 -19.82
N GLY A 202 26.16 -15.11 -20.41
CA GLY A 202 25.78 -15.24 -21.80
C GLY A 202 26.83 -14.64 -22.75
N GLY A 203 28.08 -14.60 -22.32
CA GLY A 203 29.19 -14.43 -23.25
C GLY A 203 29.47 -15.80 -23.86
N LEU A 204 29.37 -15.87 -25.17
CA LEU A 204 29.94 -16.99 -25.94
C LEU A 204 31.39 -17.17 -25.52
N SER A 205 31.61 -17.89 -24.42
CA SER A 205 32.90 -18.39 -24.06
C SER A 205 33.16 -19.54 -25.02
N GLN A 206 33.86 -19.24 -26.09
CA GLN A 206 34.14 -20.18 -27.20
C GLN A 206 34.89 -21.45 -26.76
N ASN A 207 35.17 -21.61 -25.48
CA ASN A 207 36.09 -22.67 -25.02
C ASN A 207 35.54 -23.61 -23.94
N ASN A 208 34.27 -23.47 -23.52
CA ASN A 208 33.72 -24.38 -22.52
C ASN A 208 32.30 -24.81 -22.90
N GLU A 209 32.16 -25.99 -23.47
CA GLU A 209 30.87 -26.65 -23.74
C GLU A 209 29.99 -26.83 -22.48
N TYR A 210 30.54 -26.62 -21.28
CA TYR A 210 29.85 -26.72 -20.01
C TYR A 210 29.52 -25.34 -19.34
N ALA A 211 29.93 -24.22 -19.98
CA ALA A 211 29.75 -22.88 -19.39
C ALA A 211 28.35 -22.28 -19.61
N ASP A 212 27.57 -22.84 -20.50
CA ASP A 212 26.23 -22.34 -20.86
C ASP A 212 25.08 -22.92 -20.02
N GLN A 213 25.38 -23.59 -18.90
CA GLN A 213 24.32 -24.00 -18.00
C GLN A 213 23.72 -22.77 -17.36
N PRO A 214 22.40 -22.55 -17.51
CA PRO A 214 21.70 -21.44 -16.82
C PRO A 214 21.82 -21.63 -15.32
N ARG A 215 22.70 -20.83 -14.73
CA ARG A 215 22.87 -20.79 -13.27
C ARG A 215 21.76 -19.95 -12.66
N GLY A 216 21.42 -20.23 -11.41
CA GLY A 216 20.46 -19.39 -10.67
C GLY A 216 20.93 -17.93 -10.62
N GLU A 217 19.99 -17.03 -10.56
CA GLU A 217 20.25 -15.60 -10.38
C GLU A 217 20.28 -15.26 -8.89
N GLY A 218 21.28 -14.48 -8.48
CA GLY A 218 21.34 -13.99 -7.09
C GLY A 218 20.12 -13.14 -6.70
N ILE A 219 19.38 -12.64 -7.68
CA ILE A 219 18.17 -11.88 -7.47
C ILE A 219 16.98 -12.77 -7.04
N SER A 220 16.99 -14.06 -7.41
CA SER A 220 15.93 -14.99 -7.02
C SER A 220 15.91 -15.32 -5.52
N ASP A 221 17.00 -15.05 -4.81
CA ASP A 221 17.12 -15.26 -3.38
C ASP A 221 16.45 -14.15 -2.56
N LEU A 222 16.07 -13.03 -3.22
CA LEU A 222 15.39 -11.94 -2.56
C LEU A 222 13.90 -12.26 -2.37
N ASN A 223 13.44 -12.13 -1.12
CA ASN A 223 12.03 -12.32 -0.83
C ASN A 223 11.19 -11.12 -1.36
N PRO A 224 10.20 -11.35 -2.23
CA PRO A 224 9.36 -10.27 -2.76
C PRO A 224 8.57 -9.52 -1.68
N GLU A 225 8.35 -10.12 -0.51
CA GLU A 225 7.67 -9.45 0.60
C GLU A 225 8.52 -8.35 1.25
N ASP A 226 9.85 -8.41 1.08
CA ASP A 226 10.79 -7.41 1.61
C ASP A 226 10.97 -6.22 0.65
N ILE A 227 10.37 -6.25 -0.53
CA ILE A 227 10.44 -5.18 -1.52
C ILE A 227 9.45 -4.08 -1.19
N GLU A 228 9.94 -2.83 -1.07
CA GLU A 228 9.12 -1.62 -0.95
C GLU A 228 8.63 -1.16 -2.33
N SER A 229 9.57 -1.00 -3.26
CA SER A 229 9.29 -0.59 -4.63
C SER A 229 10.39 -1.03 -5.60
N MET A 230 10.04 -1.09 -6.87
CA MET A 230 10.98 -1.35 -7.97
C MET A 230 10.87 -0.24 -8.99
N SER A 231 12.01 0.38 -9.32
CA SER A 231 12.09 1.43 -10.33
C SER A 231 12.88 0.96 -11.52
N VAL A 232 12.35 1.15 -12.72
CA VAL A 232 12.98 0.71 -13.96
C VAL A 232 13.47 1.90 -14.77
N LEU A 233 14.78 1.95 -14.99
CA LEU A 233 15.43 2.94 -15.82
C LEU A 233 15.90 2.31 -17.13
N THR A 234 15.51 2.93 -18.22
CA THR A 234 15.84 2.42 -19.55
C THR A 234 16.86 3.30 -20.26
N GLY A 235 17.76 2.68 -21.04
CA GLY A 235 18.64 3.34 -21.98
C GLY A 235 19.76 4.19 -21.38
N PRO A 236 20.08 5.35 -22.01
CA PRO A 236 21.24 6.15 -21.66
C PRO A 236 21.23 6.69 -20.21
N SER A 237 20.04 6.91 -19.66
CA SER A 237 19.86 7.41 -18.29
C SER A 237 20.42 6.42 -17.26
N ALA A 238 20.19 5.14 -17.48
CA ALA A 238 20.72 4.07 -16.64
C ALA A 238 22.27 4.03 -16.72
N ALA A 239 22.81 4.13 -17.95
CA ALA A 239 24.25 4.14 -18.17
C ALA A 239 24.94 5.37 -17.55
N ALA A 240 24.28 6.51 -17.56
CA ALA A 240 24.81 7.74 -16.93
C ALA A 240 24.94 7.60 -15.39
N LEU A 241 24.07 6.80 -14.77
CA LEU A 241 24.05 6.61 -13.32
C LEU A 241 24.93 5.45 -12.84
N TYR A 242 24.96 4.35 -13.59
CA TYR A 242 25.62 3.10 -13.18
C TYR A 242 26.72 2.64 -14.14
N GLY A 243 27.10 3.48 -15.09
CA GLY A 243 28.18 3.19 -16.03
C GLY A 243 27.78 2.25 -17.17
N SER A 244 28.79 1.70 -17.85
CA SER A 244 28.61 0.86 -19.04
C SER A 244 27.89 -0.47 -18.77
N SER A 245 27.96 -1.00 -17.57
CA SER A 245 27.23 -2.21 -17.15
C SER A 245 25.72 -2.03 -17.18
N ALA A 246 25.25 -0.79 -17.07
CA ALA A 246 23.84 -0.42 -17.09
C ALA A 246 23.33 -0.01 -18.50
N ALA A 247 24.13 -0.16 -19.54
CA ALA A 247 23.77 0.26 -20.91
C ALA A 247 22.48 -0.41 -21.43
N ASN A 248 22.17 -1.60 -20.93
CA ASN A 248 20.96 -2.35 -21.29
C ASN A 248 19.72 -1.94 -20.46
N GLY A 249 19.91 -1.12 -19.45
CA GLY A 249 18.91 -0.68 -18.48
C GLY A 249 19.21 -1.18 -17.08
N VAL A 250 18.50 -0.62 -16.10
CA VAL A 250 18.65 -0.94 -14.68
C VAL A 250 17.29 -1.16 -14.05
N ILE A 251 17.20 -2.18 -13.22
CA ILE A 251 16.11 -2.40 -12.30
C ILE A 251 16.63 -2.08 -10.90
N ILE A 252 16.12 -0.99 -10.32
CA ILE A 252 16.44 -0.57 -8.95
C ILE A 252 15.40 -1.16 -8.03
N ILE A 253 15.83 -1.91 -7.04
CA ILE A 253 15.00 -2.54 -6.03
C ILE A 253 15.28 -1.83 -4.72
N THR A 254 14.23 -1.33 -4.10
CA THR A 254 14.30 -0.73 -2.76
C THR A 254 13.65 -1.66 -1.77
N THR A 255 14.37 -2.02 -0.73
CA THR A 255 13.86 -2.91 0.32
C THR A 255 13.14 -2.12 1.41
N LYS A 256 12.18 -2.77 2.08
CA LYS A 256 11.47 -2.21 3.22
C LYS A 256 12.43 -1.95 4.37
N LYS A 257 12.36 -0.76 4.94
CA LYS A 257 13.15 -0.39 6.11
C LYS A 257 12.36 -0.63 7.38
N GLY A 258 13.06 -1.00 8.45
CA GLY A 258 12.45 -1.12 9.76
C GLY A 258 11.86 0.21 10.25
N VAL A 259 10.64 0.18 10.76
CA VAL A 259 9.95 1.33 11.34
C VAL A 259 9.83 1.12 12.84
N ALA A 260 10.13 2.14 13.64
CA ALA A 260 9.91 2.08 15.07
C ALA A 260 8.41 1.98 15.38
N GLY A 261 8.00 0.97 16.14
CA GLY A 261 6.59 0.75 16.46
C GLY A 261 6.34 -0.61 17.09
N LYS A 262 5.07 -0.99 17.19
CA LYS A 262 4.66 -2.32 17.64
C LYS A 262 5.10 -3.37 16.61
N PRO A 263 5.67 -4.53 17.05
CA PRO A 263 6.07 -5.58 16.13
C PRO A 263 4.85 -6.12 15.36
N LYS A 264 4.99 -6.21 14.04
CA LYS A 264 4.00 -6.85 13.16
C LYS A 264 4.57 -8.18 12.70
N ILE A 265 3.92 -9.26 13.10
CA ILE A 265 4.29 -10.62 12.69
C ILE A 265 3.35 -11.03 11.56
N THR A 266 3.92 -11.38 10.41
CA THR A 266 3.18 -11.90 9.26
C THR A 266 3.72 -13.28 8.93
N ILE A 267 2.85 -14.26 8.81
CA ILE A 267 3.22 -15.62 8.42
C ILE A 267 2.57 -15.90 7.07
N THR A 268 3.39 -16.14 6.06
CA THR A 268 2.93 -16.46 4.71
C THR A 268 3.39 -17.86 4.34
N ASN A 269 2.47 -18.70 3.88
CA ASN A 269 2.77 -20.03 3.34
C ASN A 269 2.35 -20.08 1.87
N GLN A 270 3.28 -20.50 1.00
CA GLN A 270 3.01 -20.69 -0.41
C GLN A 270 3.42 -22.11 -0.83
N THR A 271 2.50 -22.83 -1.43
CA THR A 271 2.76 -24.16 -1.97
C THR A 271 2.49 -24.15 -3.47
N MET A 272 3.49 -24.54 -4.25
CA MET A 272 3.37 -24.62 -5.70
C MET A 272 3.48 -26.08 -6.16
N PHE A 273 2.54 -26.49 -6.99
CA PHE A 273 2.56 -27.80 -7.65
C PHE A 273 2.83 -27.59 -9.12
N SER A 274 3.89 -28.18 -9.65
CA SER A 274 4.21 -28.12 -11.08
C SER A 274 4.35 -29.52 -11.65
N ASN A 275 3.78 -29.71 -12.84
CA ASN A 275 3.94 -30.92 -13.63
C ASN A 275 4.56 -30.59 -14.98
N PRO A 276 5.49 -31.42 -15.52
CA PRO A 276 6.02 -31.21 -16.85
C PRO A 276 4.89 -31.31 -17.88
N LEU A 277 4.79 -30.31 -18.76
CA LEU A 277 3.77 -30.25 -19.80
C LEU A 277 3.95 -31.39 -20.81
N THR A 278 5.20 -31.79 -21.08
CA THR A 278 5.54 -32.83 -22.04
C THR A 278 6.63 -33.72 -21.45
N LYS A 279 6.40 -35.03 -21.43
CA LYS A 279 7.45 -35.99 -21.10
C LYS A 279 8.05 -36.52 -22.42
N PRO A 280 9.39 -36.49 -22.60
CA PRO A 280 9.99 -37.09 -23.77
C PRO A 280 9.64 -38.58 -23.80
N LYS A 281 9.19 -39.06 -24.95
CA LYS A 281 9.04 -40.50 -25.18
C LYS A 281 10.43 -41.06 -25.31
N LEU A 282 10.84 -41.86 -24.35
CA LEU A 282 12.05 -42.68 -24.45
C LEU A 282 11.80 -43.74 -25.53
N GLN A 283 12.69 -43.79 -26.53
CA GLN A 283 12.71 -44.84 -27.52
C GLN A 283 13.33 -46.12 -26.93
#